data_3cef32811d593e99473ce0fa32d6af1d
#
_entry.id   3cef32811d593e99473ce0fa32d6af1d
#
_cell.length_a   1.000
_cell.length_b   1.000
_cell.length_c   1.000
_cell.angle_alpha   90.00
_cell.angle_beta   90.00
_cell.angle_gamma   90.00
#
_symmetry.space_group_name_H-M   'P 1'
#
loop_
_entity.id
_entity.type
_entity.pdbx_description
1 polymer ?
#
loop_
_entity_poly.entity_id
_entity_poly.type
_entity_poly.pdbx_seq_one_letter_code
_entity_poly.pdbx_strand_id
1 'polypeptide(L)'
;TIKEAISVNLMTTITGVVLAGGKARRMGGVDKGLLELNGKPLWQHVADALMTQLSHVVVNANRHQEIYQVSGLKVIEDSLADYPGPLAGMLSVMQQESGEWFLFCPCDTPYIPHDLASRLNHQRKDAPVVWVHDGERDHPTIALVDRAIEPLLLEYLQEGERRVMAFMRLAGGNPVDFSDRKEAFNTVNTPEVLARWQDKRLYRY
;
A
#
# COMPACT_ATOMS: atom_id res chain seq x y z
N THR A 1 -0.61 -23.28 19.05
CA THR A 1 -2.03 -23.22 19.43
C THR A 1 -2.92 -23.01 18.19
N ILE A 2 -4.23 -23.31 18.30
CA ILE A 2 -5.20 -23.10 17.20
C ILE A 2 -5.22 -21.65 16.75
N LYS A 3 -5.07 -20.68 17.66
CA LYS A 3 -4.99 -19.26 17.34
C LYS A 3 -3.76 -18.89 16.52
N GLU A 4 -2.63 -19.50 16.78
CA GLU A 4 -1.40 -19.31 16.01
C GLU A 4 -1.52 -19.93 14.61
N ALA A 5 -2.11 -21.11 14.49
CA ALA A 5 -2.36 -21.74 13.21
C ALA A 5 -3.35 -20.94 12.34
N ILE A 6 -4.39 -20.35 12.95
CA ILE A 6 -5.34 -19.47 12.26
C ILE A 6 -4.63 -18.17 11.81
N SER A 7 -3.77 -17.59 12.66
CA SER A 7 -3.01 -16.39 12.32
C SER A 7 -2.06 -16.63 11.15
N VAL A 8 -1.32 -17.74 11.16
CA VAL A 8 -0.41 -18.12 10.06
C VAL A 8 -1.20 -18.37 8.78
N ASN A 9 -2.36 -19.03 8.85
CA ASN A 9 -3.20 -19.29 7.69
C ASN A 9 -3.76 -18.00 7.06
N LEU A 10 -4.08 -16.99 7.88
CA LEU A 10 -4.59 -15.70 7.40
C LEU A 10 -3.50 -14.88 6.70
N MET A 11 -2.27 -14.90 7.20
CA MET A 11 -1.15 -14.18 6.59
C MET A 11 -0.79 -14.73 5.19
N THR A 12 -1.07 -16.02 4.92
CA THR A 12 -0.88 -16.62 3.58
C THR A 12 -1.96 -16.20 2.59
N THR A 13 -3.11 -15.69 3.04
CA THR A 13 -4.21 -15.23 2.18
C THR A 13 -4.19 -13.72 1.87
N ILE A 14 -3.25 -12.98 2.45
CA ILE A 14 -3.09 -11.55 2.20
C ILE A 14 -2.10 -11.35 1.05
N THR A 15 -2.52 -10.64 0.02
CA THR A 15 -1.66 -10.17 -1.05
C THR A 15 -1.17 -8.76 -0.72
N GLY A 16 0.14 -8.58 -0.63
CA GLY A 16 0.77 -7.27 -0.50
C GLY A 16 0.81 -6.56 -1.85
N VAL A 17 0.53 -5.28 -1.87
CA VAL A 17 0.50 -4.48 -3.10
C VAL A 17 1.24 -3.17 -2.91
N VAL A 18 2.28 -2.97 -3.72
CA VAL A 18 2.95 -1.66 -3.82
C VAL A 18 2.21 -0.83 -4.87
N LEU A 19 1.62 0.28 -4.43
CA LEU A 19 0.93 1.23 -5.31
C LEU A 19 1.95 2.22 -5.89
N ALA A 20 2.37 1.99 -7.13
CA ALA A 20 3.32 2.82 -7.87
C ALA A 20 2.71 3.49 -9.10
N GLY A 21 1.40 3.30 -9.33
CA GLY A 21 0.66 3.93 -10.42
C GLY A 21 0.24 5.37 -10.09
N GLY A 22 -0.13 6.12 -11.13
CA GLY A 22 -0.75 7.44 -11.01
C GLY A 22 0.13 8.61 -11.44
N LYS A 23 -0.53 9.60 -12.07
CA LYS A 23 0.12 10.80 -12.60
C LYS A 23 0.62 11.74 -11.50
N ALA A 24 0.01 11.73 -10.32
CA ALA A 24 0.32 12.62 -9.21
C ALA A 24 1.59 12.23 -8.44
N ARG A 25 2.21 11.09 -8.75
CA ARG A 25 3.38 10.56 -8.05
C ARG A 25 4.69 10.92 -8.75
N ARG A 26 4.73 12.06 -9.40
CA ARG A 26 5.94 12.60 -10.02
C ARG A 26 6.60 13.64 -9.12
N MET A 27 7.92 13.58 -9.05
CA MET A 27 8.76 14.57 -8.41
C MET A 27 9.87 14.99 -9.37
N GLY A 28 9.87 16.26 -9.80
CA GLY A 28 10.84 16.76 -10.76
C GLY A 28 10.84 16.05 -12.12
N GLY A 29 9.67 15.53 -12.56
CA GLY A 29 9.52 14.77 -13.81
C GLY A 29 9.85 13.29 -13.70
N VAL A 30 10.25 12.81 -12.52
CA VAL A 30 10.60 11.41 -12.24
C VAL A 30 9.50 10.76 -11.39
N ASP A 31 9.20 9.49 -11.63
CA ASP A 31 8.29 8.73 -10.79
C ASP A 31 8.91 8.54 -9.39
N LYS A 32 8.18 8.92 -8.34
CA LYS A 32 8.67 8.88 -6.94
C LYS A 32 9.20 7.51 -6.55
N GLY A 33 8.52 6.45 -6.95
CA GLY A 33 8.93 5.09 -6.62
C GLY A 33 10.30 4.69 -7.15
N LEU A 34 10.78 5.36 -8.21
CA LEU A 34 12.08 5.09 -8.83
C LEU A 34 13.23 5.89 -8.22
N LEU A 35 12.93 6.86 -7.36
CA LEU A 35 13.97 7.61 -6.64
C LEU A 35 14.69 6.67 -5.67
N GLU A 36 16.01 6.83 -5.57
CA GLU A 36 16.84 5.99 -4.73
C GLU A 36 17.02 6.56 -3.33
N LEU A 37 16.84 5.72 -2.34
CA LEU A 37 17.15 5.96 -0.95
C LEU A 37 18.20 4.94 -0.51
N ASN A 38 19.40 5.38 -0.16
CA ASN A 38 20.52 4.51 0.21
C ASN A 38 20.83 3.44 -0.85
N GLY A 39 20.82 3.83 -2.13
CA GLY A 39 21.16 2.96 -3.25
C GLY A 39 20.06 2.00 -3.70
N LYS A 40 18.85 2.12 -3.15
CA LYS A 40 17.72 1.26 -3.50
C LYS A 40 16.48 2.12 -3.82
N PRO A 41 15.72 1.82 -4.89
CA PRO A 41 14.51 2.57 -5.21
C PRO A 41 13.49 2.54 -4.07
N LEU A 42 12.73 3.62 -3.90
CA LEU A 42 11.72 3.71 -2.83
C LEU A 42 10.72 2.56 -2.87
N TRP A 43 10.20 2.23 -4.07
CA TRP A 43 9.25 1.13 -4.22
C TRP A 43 9.82 -0.21 -3.75
N GLN A 44 11.14 -0.42 -3.94
CA GLN A 44 11.80 -1.65 -3.51
C GLN A 44 11.89 -1.75 -1.98
N HIS A 45 12.10 -0.63 -1.29
CA HIS A 45 12.03 -0.59 0.18
C HIS A 45 10.66 -1.05 0.67
N VAL A 46 9.59 -0.58 0.04
CA VAL A 46 8.21 -0.97 0.38
C VAL A 46 7.98 -2.45 0.07
N ALA A 47 8.36 -2.90 -1.12
CA ALA A 47 8.23 -4.30 -1.51
C ALA A 47 8.99 -5.24 -0.57
N ASP A 48 10.23 -4.90 -0.22
CA ASP A 48 11.04 -5.70 0.71
C ASP A 48 10.38 -5.80 2.09
N ALA A 49 9.87 -4.69 2.61
CA ALA A 49 9.16 -4.69 3.89
C ALA A 49 7.88 -5.53 3.86
N LEU A 50 7.14 -5.52 2.76
CA LEU A 50 5.97 -6.38 2.58
C LEU A 50 6.37 -7.85 2.45
N MET A 51 7.44 -8.16 1.73
CA MET A 51 7.92 -9.54 1.56
C MET A 51 8.44 -10.18 2.84
N THR A 52 8.83 -9.40 3.85
CA THR A 52 9.16 -9.94 5.17
C THR A 52 7.94 -10.40 5.96
N GLN A 53 6.74 -9.94 5.57
CA GLN A 53 5.49 -10.15 6.30
C GLN A 53 4.54 -11.08 5.55
N LEU A 54 4.59 -11.06 4.22
CA LEU A 54 3.62 -11.71 3.34
C LEU A 54 4.33 -12.59 2.31
N SER A 55 3.72 -13.72 1.97
CA SER A 55 4.27 -14.66 0.98
C SER A 55 4.04 -14.23 -0.47
N HIS A 56 3.10 -13.33 -0.73
CA HIS A 56 2.77 -12.88 -2.08
C HIS A 56 2.67 -11.36 -2.13
N VAL A 57 3.49 -10.75 -2.99
CA VAL A 57 3.56 -9.30 -3.18
C VAL A 57 3.55 -9.00 -4.68
N VAL A 58 2.75 -8.04 -5.07
CA VAL A 58 2.67 -7.54 -6.45
C VAL A 58 2.89 -6.03 -6.48
N VAL A 59 3.19 -5.50 -7.66
CA VAL A 59 3.36 -4.07 -7.89
C VAL A 59 2.28 -3.58 -8.85
N ASN A 60 1.57 -2.52 -8.48
CA ASN A 60 0.68 -1.81 -9.39
C ASN A 60 1.43 -0.64 -10.01
N ALA A 61 1.67 -0.67 -11.31
CA ALA A 61 2.38 0.36 -12.04
C ALA A 61 1.86 0.49 -13.46
N ASN A 62 1.66 1.74 -13.93
CA ASN A 62 1.18 2.05 -15.27
C ASN A 62 2.30 2.51 -16.21
N ARG A 63 3.50 2.76 -15.68
CA ARG A 63 4.68 3.22 -16.41
C ARG A 63 5.91 2.52 -15.89
N HIS A 64 6.97 2.48 -16.72
CA HIS A 64 8.26 1.87 -16.37
C HIS A 64 8.13 0.43 -15.88
N GLN A 65 7.19 -0.32 -16.42
CA GLN A 65 6.88 -1.68 -16.00
C GLN A 65 8.09 -2.60 -16.09
N GLU A 66 8.93 -2.43 -17.09
CA GLU A 66 10.16 -3.18 -17.28
C GLU A 66 11.13 -3.02 -16.09
N ILE A 67 11.14 -1.85 -15.45
CA ILE A 67 11.99 -1.60 -14.28
C ILE A 67 11.47 -2.37 -13.07
N TYR A 68 10.16 -2.36 -12.84
CA TYR A 68 9.55 -3.11 -11.74
C TYR A 68 9.65 -4.62 -11.96
N GLN A 69 9.55 -5.08 -13.20
CA GLN A 69 9.63 -6.51 -13.56
C GLN A 69 10.99 -7.12 -13.29
N VAL A 70 12.07 -6.34 -13.31
CA VAL A 70 13.44 -6.81 -13.01
C VAL A 70 13.52 -7.42 -11.62
N SER A 71 12.68 -7.01 -10.67
CA SER A 71 12.63 -7.60 -9.33
C SER A 71 12.08 -9.03 -9.28
N GLY A 72 11.45 -9.51 -10.35
CA GLY A 72 10.73 -10.78 -10.39
C GLY A 72 9.32 -10.72 -9.84
N LEU A 73 8.87 -9.57 -9.33
CA LEU A 73 7.51 -9.38 -8.86
C LEU A 73 6.55 -9.16 -10.03
N LYS A 74 5.32 -9.67 -9.89
CA LYS A 74 4.27 -9.43 -10.87
C LYS A 74 3.89 -7.96 -10.88
N VAL A 75 3.82 -7.36 -12.06
CA VAL A 75 3.41 -5.98 -12.28
C VAL A 75 2.02 -5.95 -12.90
N ILE A 76 1.12 -5.19 -12.29
CA ILE A 76 -0.28 -5.09 -12.68
C ILE A 76 -0.58 -3.65 -13.07
N GLU A 77 -1.09 -3.46 -14.29
CA GLU A 77 -1.58 -2.18 -14.78
C GLU A 77 -3.00 -1.91 -14.31
N ASP A 78 -3.37 -0.63 -14.28
CA ASP A 78 -4.76 -0.24 -14.11
C ASP A 78 -5.58 -0.69 -15.34
N SER A 79 -6.59 -1.51 -15.09
CA SER A 79 -7.53 -1.95 -16.13
C SER A 79 -8.55 -0.87 -16.47
N LEU A 80 -8.68 0.16 -15.64
CA LEU A 80 -9.61 1.27 -15.76
C LEU A 80 -8.85 2.55 -16.03
N ALA A 81 -8.35 2.72 -17.25
CA ALA A 81 -7.50 3.84 -17.65
C ALA A 81 -8.18 5.21 -17.48
N ASP A 82 -9.51 5.26 -17.48
CA ASP A 82 -10.31 6.48 -17.36
C ASP A 82 -10.52 6.91 -15.89
N TYR A 83 -10.14 6.08 -14.91
CA TYR A 83 -10.28 6.39 -13.50
C TYR A 83 -8.91 6.70 -12.89
N PRO A 84 -8.55 7.97 -12.67
CA PRO A 84 -7.29 8.33 -12.04
C PRO A 84 -7.32 8.11 -10.54
N GLY A 85 -6.13 7.97 -9.94
CA GLY A 85 -5.94 7.91 -8.52
C GLY A 85 -5.75 6.51 -7.97
N PRO A 86 -5.46 6.39 -6.64
CA PRO A 86 -5.09 5.12 -6.04
C PRO A 86 -6.21 4.08 -6.00
N LEU A 87 -7.48 4.50 -5.93
CA LEU A 87 -8.61 3.57 -5.92
C LEU A 87 -8.71 2.75 -7.22
N ALA A 88 -8.37 3.33 -8.36
CA ALA A 88 -8.35 2.62 -9.64
C ALA A 88 -7.26 1.53 -9.64
N GLY A 89 -6.10 1.83 -9.10
CA GLY A 89 -5.03 0.85 -8.92
C GLY A 89 -5.44 -0.28 -7.97
N MET A 90 -6.06 0.03 -6.86
CA MET A 90 -6.58 -0.97 -5.92
C MET A 90 -7.59 -1.90 -6.58
N LEU A 91 -8.58 -1.34 -7.27
CA LEU A 91 -9.59 -2.14 -7.96
C LEU A 91 -8.98 -3.03 -9.04
N SER A 92 -8.05 -2.51 -9.83
CA SER A 92 -7.39 -3.26 -10.91
C SER A 92 -6.63 -4.47 -10.37
N VAL A 93 -5.94 -4.32 -9.25
CA VAL A 93 -5.26 -5.43 -8.58
C VAL A 93 -6.28 -6.47 -8.07
N MET A 94 -7.35 -6.02 -7.42
CA MET A 94 -8.39 -6.90 -6.91
C MET A 94 -9.07 -7.70 -8.02
N GLN A 95 -9.24 -7.12 -9.19
CA GLN A 95 -9.81 -7.80 -10.37
C GLN A 95 -8.87 -8.83 -11.00
N GLN A 96 -7.57 -8.62 -10.92
CA GLN A 96 -6.55 -9.44 -11.59
C GLN A 96 -5.88 -10.47 -10.68
N GLU A 97 -5.99 -10.30 -9.37
CA GLU A 97 -5.43 -11.21 -8.36
C GLU A 97 -6.53 -11.96 -7.63
N SER A 98 -6.26 -13.21 -7.26
CA SER A 98 -7.24 -14.10 -6.62
C SER A 98 -7.27 -14.03 -5.09
N GLY A 99 -6.46 -13.16 -4.46
CA GLY A 99 -6.37 -13.05 -3.00
C GLY A 99 -7.69 -12.72 -2.31
N GLU A 100 -7.82 -13.12 -1.05
CA GLU A 100 -8.97 -12.82 -0.18
C GLU A 100 -8.85 -11.43 0.46
N TRP A 101 -7.60 -11.04 0.81
CA TRP A 101 -7.26 -9.79 1.44
C TRP A 101 -6.12 -9.13 0.70
N PHE A 102 -6.13 -7.80 0.69
CA PHE A 102 -5.10 -7.01 0.03
C PHE A 102 -4.54 -5.97 1.00
N LEU A 103 -3.22 -5.96 1.17
CA LEU A 103 -2.53 -4.92 1.92
C LEU A 103 -1.88 -3.96 0.94
N PHE A 104 -2.47 -2.78 0.80
CA PHE A 104 -1.96 -1.72 -0.08
C PHE A 104 -0.98 -0.83 0.67
N CYS A 105 0.13 -0.49 0.01
CA CYS A 105 1.10 0.49 0.49
C CYS A 105 1.58 1.35 -0.68
N PRO A 106 1.66 2.67 -0.52
CA PRO A 106 2.22 3.54 -1.56
C PRO A 106 3.73 3.35 -1.67
N CYS A 107 4.26 3.59 -2.87
CA CYS A 107 5.69 3.42 -3.16
C CYS A 107 6.61 4.46 -2.50
N ASP A 108 6.07 5.51 -1.92
CA ASP A 108 6.79 6.63 -1.32
C ASP A 108 6.84 6.61 0.22
N THR A 109 6.48 5.49 0.83
CA THR A 109 6.52 5.28 2.28
C THR A 109 7.51 4.14 2.61
N PRO A 110 8.83 4.38 2.51
CA PRO A 110 9.84 3.31 2.52
C PRO A 110 10.07 2.64 3.88
N TYR A 111 9.59 3.25 4.97
CA TYR A 111 9.85 2.77 6.33
C TYR A 111 8.64 2.13 6.99
N ILE A 112 7.72 1.56 6.24
CA ILE A 112 6.56 0.86 6.81
C ILE A 112 7.01 -0.19 7.83
N PRO A 113 6.31 -0.32 8.98
CA PRO A 113 6.70 -1.27 10.02
C PRO A 113 6.66 -2.72 9.56
N HIS A 114 7.56 -3.56 10.05
CA HIS A 114 7.59 -4.99 9.76
C HIS A 114 6.42 -5.78 10.36
N ASP A 115 5.68 -5.18 11.28
CA ASP A 115 4.46 -5.75 11.86
C ASP A 115 3.16 -5.13 11.32
N LEU A 116 3.24 -4.39 10.22
CA LEU A 116 2.09 -3.68 9.64
C LEU A 116 0.93 -4.62 9.35
N ALA A 117 1.17 -5.70 8.63
CA ALA A 117 0.13 -6.65 8.25
C ALA A 117 -0.53 -7.30 9.47
N SER A 118 0.25 -7.77 10.42
CA SER A 118 -0.27 -8.44 11.62
C SER A 118 -1.07 -7.49 12.51
N ARG A 119 -0.61 -6.23 12.68
CA ARG A 119 -1.33 -5.25 13.48
C ARG A 119 -2.66 -4.85 12.84
N LEU A 120 -2.66 -4.56 11.55
CA LEU A 120 -3.90 -4.24 10.83
C LEU A 120 -4.89 -5.41 10.89
N ASN A 121 -4.41 -6.62 10.65
CA ASN A 121 -5.26 -7.81 10.69
C ASN A 121 -5.81 -8.08 12.09
N HIS A 122 -4.99 -7.97 13.12
CA HIS A 122 -5.40 -8.22 14.51
C HIS A 122 -6.42 -7.18 14.98
N GLN A 123 -6.23 -5.91 14.63
CA GLN A 123 -7.07 -4.81 15.13
C GLN A 123 -8.28 -4.51 14.25
N ARG A 124 -8.41 -5.11 13.07
CA ARG A 124 -9.59 -4.90 12.21
C ARG A 124 -10.89 -5.44 12.81
N LYS A 125 -10.79 -6.44 13.69
CA LYS A 125 -11.97 -7.17 14.20
C LYS A 125 -12.83 -7.68 13.03
N ASP A 126 -14.06 -7.22 12.89
CA ASP A 126 -14.97 -7.61 11.81
C ASP A 126 -15.04 -6.58 10.66
N ALA A 127 -14.22 -5.53 10.70
CA ALA A 127 -14.24 -4.51 9.67
C ALA A 127 -13.66 -5.04 8.34
N PRO A 128 -14.32 -4.77 7.19
CA PRO A 128 -13.84 -5.19 5.89
C PRO A 128 -12.69 -4.35 5.36
N VAL A 129 -12.44 -3.20 5.96
CA VAL A 129 -11.37 -2.26 5.59
C VAL A 129 -10.82 -1.62 6.85
N VAL A 130 -9.51 -1.60 6.98
CA VAL A 130 -8.80 -0.81 8.01
C VAL A 130 -7.62 -0.10 7.40
N TRP A 131 -7.27 1.06 7.92
CA TRP A 131 -6.14 1.86 7.46
C TRP A 131 -5.35 2.40 8.63
N VAL A 132 -4.14 2.87 8.33
CA VAL A 132 -3.25 3.44 9.33
C VAL A 132 -3.68 4.86 9.70
N HIS A 133 -3.74 5.14 11.00
CA HIS A 133 -3.77 6.49 11.56
C HIS A 133 -2.50 6.67 12.41
N ASP A 134 -1.73 7.72 12.16
CA ASP A 134 -0.41 7.92 12.80
C ASP A 134 -0.45 8.71 14.10
N GLY A 135 -1.64 9.01 14.59
CA GLY A 135 -1.87 9.87 15.75
C GLY A 135 -2.23 11.32 15.39
N GLU A 136 -1.93 11.75 14.16
CA GLU A 136 -2.29 13.09 13.66
C GLU A 136 -3.14 13.02 12.39
N ARG A 137 -2.83 12.10 11.48
CA ARG A 137 -3.55 11.97 10.20
C ARG A 137 -3.82 10.53 9.83
N ASP A 138 -4.82 10.38 8.96
CA ASP A 138 -5.11 9.13 8.29
C ASP A 138 -4.18 8.91 7.10
N HIS A 139 -3.81 7.63 6.89
CA HIS A 139 -3.09 7.16 5.70
C HIS A 139 -3.95 6.12 4.98
N PRO A 140 -4.98 6.54 4.24
CA PRO A 140 -5.97 5.61 3.70
C PRO A 140 -5.46 4.73 2.55
N THR A 141 -4.29 5.04 2.00
CA THR A 141 -3.63 4.20 1.00
C THR A 141 -2.73 3.13 1.63
N ILE A 142 -2.54 3.15 2.95
CA ILE A 142 -1.92 2.08 3.73
C ILE A 142 -3.05 1.34 4.43
N ALA A 143 -3.60 0.36 3.74
CA ALA A 143 -4.87 -0.25 4.13
C ALA A 143 -4.91 -1.74 3.86
N LEU A 144 -5.56 -2.46 4.77
CA LEU A 144 -5.94 -3.87 4.60
C LEU A 144 -7.40 -3.93 4.18
N VAL A 145 -7.67 -4.55 3.03
CA VAL A 145 -8.94 -4.48 2.34
C VAL A 145 -9.44 -5.89 2.01
N ASP A 146 -10.69 -6.19 2.40
CA ASP A 146 -11.38 -7.42 2.04
C ASP A 146 -11.81 -7.39 0.56
N ARG A 147 -11.61 -8.48 -0.15
CA ARG A 147 -12.13 -8.66 -1.52
C ARG A 147 -13.63 -8.38 -1.62
N ALA A 148 -14.39 -8.64 -0.57
CA ALA A 148 -15.84 -8.44 -0.56
C ALA A 148 -16.27 -7.01 -0.91
N ILE A 149 -15.40 -6.00 -0.76
CA ILE A 149 -15.73 -4.59 -1.09
C ILE A 149 -15.51 -4.26 -2.56
N GLU A 150 -14.99 -5.19 -3.37
CA GLU A 150 -14.69 -4.93 -4.79
C GLU A 150 -15.91 -4.42 -5.59
N PRO A 151 -17.11 -5.01 -5.49
CA PRO A 151 -18.28 -4.47 -6.19
C PRO A 151 -18.64 -3.06 -5.77
N LEU A 152 -18.52 -2.75 -4.48
CA LEU A 152 -18.78 -1.40 -3.96
C LEU A 152 -17.76 -0.38 -4.51
N LEU A 153 -16.51 -0.78 -4.59
CA LEU A 153 -15.44 0.07 -5.15
C LEU A 153 -15.66 0.36 -6.63
N LEU A 154 -16.06 -0.65 -7.41
CA LEU A 154 -16.39 -0.48 -8.81
C LEU A 154 -17.54 0.52 -8.99
N GLU A 155 -18.62 0.36 -8.24
CA GLU A 155 -19.78 1.26 -8.26
C GLU A 155 -19.39 2.70 -7.90
N TYR A 156 -18.59 2.87 -6.85
CA TYR A 156 -18.11 4.17 -6.40
C TYR A 156 -17.33 4.91 -7.50
N LEU A 157 -16.42 4.21 -8.19
CA LEU A 157 -15.66 4.78 -9.30
C LEU A 157 -16.53 5.06 -10.53
N GLN A 158 -17.49 4.18 -10.83
CA GLN A 158 -18.44 4.39 -11.95
C GLN A 158 -19.35 5.60 -11.74
N GLU A 159 -19.64 5.95 -10.51
CA GLU A 159 -20.38 7.18 -10.16
C GLU A 159 -19.52 8.46 -10.27
N GLY A 160 -18.26 8.33 -10.63
CA GLY A 160 -17.33 9.45 -10.78
C GLY A 160 -16.67 9.91 -9.48
N GLU A 161 -16.86 9.17 -8.40
CA GLU A 161 -16.26 9.47 -7.10
C GLU A 161 -14.80 8.98 -7.05
N ARG A 162 -13.95 9.65 -6.25
CA ARG A 162 -12.50 9.37 -6.25
C ARG A 162 -11.83 9.52 -4.88
N ARG A 163 -12.50 10.07 -3.88
CA ARG A 163 -11.92 10.35 -2.57
C ARG A 163 -11.73 9.05 -1.80
N VAL A 164 -10.47 8.76 -1.45
CA VAL A 164 -10.10 7.52 -0.79
C VAL A 164 -10.74 7.41 0.59
N MET A 165 -10.60 8.44 1.44
CA MET A 165 -11.17 8.42 2.80
C MET A 165 -12.69 8.24 2.79
N ALA A 166 -13.38 8.95 1.90
CA ALA A 166 -14.83 8.82 1.78
C ALA A 166 -15.23 7.39 1.40
N PHE A 167 -14.50 6.76 0.49
CA PHE A 167 -14.72 5.36 0.14
C PHE A 167 -14.45 4.42 1.31
N MET A 168 -13.34 4.59 2.02
CA MET A 168 -13.00 3.72 3.14
C MET A 168 -14.06 3.73 4.23
N ARG A 169 -14.64 4.90 4.51
CA ARG A 169 -15.76 5.04 5.45
C ARG A 169 -17.05 4.43 4.91
N LEU A 170 -17.37 4.66 3.63
CA LEU A 170 -18.54 4.08 2.96
C LEU A 170 -18.50 2.54 3.02
N ALA A 171 -17.33 1.96 2.88
CA ALA A 171 -17.12 0.51 2.94
C ALA A 171 -17.23 -0.07 4.37
N GLY A 172 -17.44 0.77 5.38
CA GLY A 172 -17.55 0.32 6.77
C GLY A 172 -16.20 0.13 7.46
N GLY A 173 -15.17 0.84 6.99
CA GLY A 173 -13.82 0.74 7.52
C GLY A 173 -13.57 1.57 8.77
N ASN A 174 -12.45 1.24 9.44
CA ASN A 174 -11.99 1.90 10.66
C ASN A 174 -10.49 2.18 10.61
N PRO A 175 -10.02 3.26 11.26
CA PRO A 175 -8.60 3.48 11.44
C PRO A 175 -8.01 2.54 12.49
N VAL A 176 -6.74 2.22 12.33
CA VAL A 176 -5.93 1.51 13.33
C VAL A 176 -4.84 2.45 13.83
N ASP A 177 -4.69 2.56 15.14
CA ASP A 177 -3.74 3.46 15.79
C ASP A 177 -2.29 2.95 15.65
N PHE A 178 -1.46 3.73 14.96
CA PHE A 178 -0.02 3.58 14.85
C PHE A 178 0.72 4.81 15.40
N SER A 179 0.17 5.50 16.39
CA SER A 179 0.80 6.69 16.99
C SER A 179 2.16 6.39 17.61
N ASP A 180 2.41 5.14 18.04
CA ASP A 180 3.70 4.65 18.53
C ASP A 180 4.77 4.54 17.44
N ARG A 181 4.38 4.59 16.17
CA ARG A 181 5.24 4.47 14.98
C ARG A 181 4.99 5.58 13.98
N LYS A 182 4.60 6.75 14.44
CA LYS A 182 4.22 7.90 13.62
C LYS A 182 5.21 8.21 12.50
N GLU A 183 6.50 8.23 12.81
CA GLU A 183 7.54 8.60 11.85
C GLU A 183 7.74 7.60 10.71
N ALA A 184 7.33 6.35 10.92
CA ALA A 184 7.42 5.31 9.90
C ALA A 184 6.53 5.59 8.68
N PHE A 185 5.51 6.44 8.82
CA PHE A 185 4.55 6.77 7.77
C PHE A 185 4.83 8.09 7.06
N ASN A 186 5.97 8.71 7.32
CA ASN A 186 6.41 9.88 6.57
C ASN A 186 6.67 9.51 5.12
N THR A 187 6.16 10.35 4.22
CA THR A 187 6.36 10.18 2.79
C THR A 187 7.55 11.00 2.28
N VAL A 188 8.22 10.51 1.24
CA VAL A 188 9.24 11.25 0.52
C VAL A 188 8.52 12.13 -0.52
N ASN A 189 8.29 13.40 -0.18
CA ASN A 189 7.55 14.34 -1.03
C ASN A 189 8.43 15.28 -1.84
N THR A 190 9.68 15.50 -1.40
CA THR A 190 10.62 16.45 -2.04
C THR A 190 12.02 15.88 -2.08
N PRO A 191 12.90 16.36 -3.02
CA PRO A 191 14.31 16.00 -3.02
C PRO A 191 15.02 16.34 -1.71
N GLU A 192 14.62 17.42 -1.05
CA GLU A 192 15.20 17.84 0.23
C GLU A 192 14.87 16.86 1.35
N VAL A 193 13.65 16.33 1.39
CA VAL A 193 13.26 15.27 2.34
C VAL A 193 14.06 14.00 2.07
N LEU A 194 14.21 13.61 0.81
CA LEU A 194 15.00 12.45 0.41
C LEU A 194 16.46 12.59 0.86
N ALA A 195 17.07 13.75 0.61
CA ALA A 195 18.44 14.04 1.02
C ALA A 195 18.62 13.93 2.54
N ARG A 196 17.68 14.48 3.32
CA ARG A 196 17.70 14.37 4.79
C ARG A 196 17.63 12.94 5.28
N TRP A 197 16.86 12.09 4.62
CA TRP A 197 16.73 10.69 5.01
C TRP A 197 17.95 9.85 4.64
N GLN A 198 18.63 10.19 3.56
CA GLN A 198 19.89 9.56 3.18
C GLN A 198 21.01 9.82 4.21
N ASP A 199 21.04 11.01 4.80
CA ASP A 199 22.01 11.39 5.82
C ASP A 199 21.69 10.80 7.19
N LYS A 200 20.45 10.39 7.43
CA LYS A 200 20.02 9.80 8.68
C LYS A 200 20.15 8.27 8.62
N ARG A 201 21.34 7.77 8.91
CA ARG A 201 21.58 6.33 9.17
C ARG A 201 20.85 5.81 10.42
N LEU A 202 19.95 6.60 11.00
CA LEU A 202 19.37 6.41 12.33
C LEU A 202 17.99 5.75 12.33
N TYR A 203 17.37 5.50 11.18
CA TYR A 203 16.08 4.80 11.12
C TYR A 203 16.29 3.35 10.73
N ARG A 204 17.04 2.62 11.56
CA ARG A 204 16.99 1.16 11.57
C ARG A 204 15.89 0.77 12.56
N TYR A 205 14.78 0.40 12.05
CA TYR A 205 13.71 -0.24 12.82
C TYR A 205 13.73 -1.75 12.57
#